data_001fa91c33c4409d238ea0bfb56a6b9f
#
_entry.id   001fa91c33c4409d238ea0bfb56a6b9f
#
_cell.length_a   1.000
_cell.length_b   1.000
_cell.length_c   1.000
_cell.angle_alpha   90.00
_cell.angle_beta   90.00
_cell.angle_gamma   90.00
#
_symmetry.space_group_name_H-M   'P 1'
#
loop_
_entity.id
_entity.type
_entity.pdbx_description
1 polymer ?
#
loop_
_entity_poly.entity_id
_entity_poly.type
_entity_poly.pdbx_seq_one_letter_code
_entity_poly.pdbx_strand_id
1 'polypeptide(L)'
;APSLVGSEMCIRDRCEIEDGEFGFAFSSGMAAISALSDALGSNYSILSSDDVYGGTRRIFDKIKSVNQNVEITYADLSKDNNWQGHINENTKMIWVETPSNPLLKLIDIGKIRKSINNQDIIVVCDNTFASPYNQQPLNQGADAVIHSSTKYLGGHSDIIGGALVINDNPELADKIKYIQNAVGSVPSPFDCYMLVRSIKTLAVRMERHNNNALEIANYLSKHNKINNVFYP
;
A
#
# COMPACT_ATOMS: atom_id res chain seq x y z
N ALA A 1 8.61 8.37 26.96
CA ALA A 1 8.52 9.76 26.52
C ALA A 1 7.10 10.04 26.03
N PRO A 2 6.50 11.24 26.32
CA PRO A 2 5.12 11.55 25.93
C PRO A 2 4.84 11.49 24.44
N SER A 3 5.87 11.59 23.59
CA SER A 3 5.79 11.49 22.14
C SER A 3 5.51 10.07 21.61
N LEU A 4 5.80 9.05 22.41
CA LEU A 4 5.60 7.65 22.00
C LEU A 4 4.13 7.20 22.16
N VAL A 5 3.39 7.72 23.14
CA VAL A 5 2.02 7.31 23.42
C VAL A 5 1.09 7.57 22.23
N GLY A 6 1.19 8.72 21.57
CA GLY A 6 0.40 9.03 20.40
C GLY A 6 0.75 8.15 19.18
N SER A 7 2.05 7.87 18.98
CA SER A 7 2.51 7.00 17.90
C SER A 7 2.15 5.53 18.15
N GLU A 8 2.26 5.04 19.39
CA GLU A 8 1.89 3.67 19.75
C GLU A 8 0.39 3.39 19.56
N MET A 9 -0.49 4.31 19.99
CA MET A 9 -1.93 4.20 19.71
C MET A 9 -2.21 4.19 18.21
N CYS A 10 -1.57 5.07 17.46
CA CYS A 10 -1.73 5.16 16.01
C CYS A 10 -1.23 3.90 15.29
N ILE A 11 -0.16 3.28 15.80
CA ILE A 11 0.39 2.01 15.29
C ILE A 11 -0.57 0.86 15.58
N ARG A 12 -1.04 0.72 16.80
CA ARG A 12 -1.97 -0.33 17.23
C ARG A 12 -3.27 -0.29 16.42
N ASP A 13 -3.90 0.88 16.32
CA ASP A 13 -5.16 1.04 15.60
C ASP A 13 -5.03 0.64 14.11
N ARG A 14 -3.86 0.84 13.51
CA ARG A 14 -3.62 0.42 12.11
C ARG A 14 -3.40 -1.08 11.96
N CYS A 15 -2.69 -1.72 12.89
CA CYS A 15 -2.59 -3.18 12.91
C CYS A 15 -3.98 -3.80 13.01
N GLU A 16 -4.81 -3.31 13.95
CA GLU A 16 -6.14 -3.84 14.20
C GLU A 16 -7.08 -3.70 12.98
N ILE A 17 -7.03 -2.59 12.24
CA ILE A 17 -7.92 -2.40 11.08
C ILE A 17 -7.49 -3.19 9.84
N GLU A 18 -6.22 -3.58 9.71
CA GLU A 18 -5.71 -4.43 8.64
C GLU A 18 -5.55 -5.90 9.07
N ASP A 19 -5.87 -6.21 10.33
CA ASP A 19 -5.72 -7.54 10.93
C ASP A 19 -4.27 -8.07 10.84
N GLY A 20 -3.31 -7.17 11.14
CA GLY A 20 -1.88 -7.44 11.05
C GLY A 20 -1.20 -7.48 12.42
N GLU A 21 0.04 -7.98 12.44
CA GLU A 21 0.81 -8.17 13.67
C GLU A 21 1.72 -6.99 14.00
N PHE A 22 2.42 -6.44 12.99
CA PHE A 22 3.37 -5.34 13.15
C PHE A 22 2.93 -4.11 12.35
N GLY A 23 2.77 -2.97 13.02
CA GLY A 23 2.41 -1.71 12.37
C GLY A 23 3.46 -0.61 12.54
N PHE A 24 3.57 0.24 11.54
CA PHE A 24 4.50 1.36 11.52
C PHE A 24 3.82 2.61 10.97
N ALA A 25 4.05 3.72 11.65
CA ALA A 25 3.54 5.04 11.24
C ALA A 25 4.66 5.87 10.62
N PHE A 26 4.44 6.42 9.46
CA PHE A 26 5.42 7.21 8.71
C PHE A 26 4.92 8.63 8.43
N SER A 27 5.86 9.55 8.20
CA SER A 27 5.57 10.93 7.82
C SER A 27 4.85 11.07 6.47
N SER A 28 4.88 10.03 5.63
CA SER A 28 4.13 9.95 4.36
C SER A 28 4.06 8.52 3.85
N GLY A 29 3.13 8.23 2.91
CA GLY A 29 3.11 6.94 2.20
C GLY A 29 4.42 6.66 1.47
N MET A 30 5.04 7.69 0.87
CA MET A 30 6.34 7.55 0.22
C MET A 30 7.47 7.15 1.18
N ALA A 31 7.43 7.65 2.42
CA ALA A 31 8.38 7.26 3.46
C ALA A 31 8.20 5.78 3.86
N ALA A 32 6.95 5.29 3.92
CA ALA A 32 6.66 3.88 4.17
C ALA A 32 7.18 2.98 3.02
N ILE A 33 6.94 3.36 1.76
CA ILE A 33 7.46 2.65 0.58
C ILE A 33 8.99 2.60 0.59
N SER A 34 9.63 3.73 0.89
CA SER A 34 11.09 3.81 0.96
C SER A 34 11.65 2.90 2.04
N ALA A 35 11.09 2.95 3.25
CA ALA A 35 11.56 2.15 4.38
C ALA A 35 11.45 0.64 4.12
N LEU A 36 10.34 0.20 3.51
CA LEU A 36 10.16 -1.20 3.12
C LEU A 36 11.22 -1.62 2.09
N SER A 37 11.43 -0.83 1.02
CA SER A 37 12.47 -1.10 0.02
C SER A 37 13.87 -1.13 0.63
N ASP A 38 14.18 -0.21 1.55
CA ASP A 38 15.48 -0.16 2.24
C ASP A 38 15.70 -1.40 3.11
N ALA A 39 14.65 -1.93 3.73
CA ALA A 39 14.72 -3.15 4.55
C ALA A 39 15.04 -4.41 3.73
N LEU A 40 14.75 -4.43 2.43
CA LEU A 40 15.11 -5.53 1.52
C LEU A 40 16.58 -5.48 1.06
N GLY A 41 17.27 -4.37 1.30
CA GLY A 41 18.69 -4.17 0.98
C GLY A 41 18.93 -3.68 -0.43
N SER A 42 19.92 -4.28 -1.12
CA SER A 42 20.32 -3.92 -2.48
C SER A 42 20.47 -5.15 -3.37
N ASN A 43 20.66 -4.93 -4.68
CA ASN A 43 20.87 -5.97 -5.68
C ASN A 43 19.74 -7.01 -5.72
N TYR A 44 18.51 -6.53 -5.81
CA TYR A 44 17.32 -7.39 -5.96
C TYR A 44 16.39 -6.87 -7.04
N SER A 45 15.38 -7.66 -7.40
CA SER A 45 14.37 -7.25 -8.35
C SER A 45 12.98 -7.13 -7.73
N ILE A 46 12.19 -6.21 -8.30
CA ILE A 46 10.77 -5.98 -7.99
C ILE A 46 9.96 -6.27 -9.24
N LEU A 47 8.94 -7.12 -9.09
CA LEU A 47 7.86 -7.21 -10.06
C LEU A 47 6.71 -6.33 -9.59
N SER A 48 6.38 -5.30 -10.34
CA SER A 48 5.32 -4.33 -9.99
C SER A 48 4.16 -4.41 -10.96
N SER A 49 2.95 -4.18 -10.47
CA SER A 49 1.82 -3.84 -11.36
C SER A 49 2.18 -2.64 -12.24
N ASP A 50 1.70 -2.65 -13.47
CA ASP A 50 2.04 -1.64 -14.50
C ASP A 50 1.38 -0.28 -14.26
N ASP A 51 0.20 -0.29 -13.66
CA ASP A 51 -0.56 0.89 -13.28
C ASP A 51 -0.44 1.11 -11.77
N VAL A 52 0.44 2.02 -11.38
CA VAL A 52 0.74 2.36 -10.00
C VAL A 52 0.86 3.87 -9.83
N TYR A 53 0.67 4.33 -8.61
CA TYR A 53 0.84 5.72 -8.26
C TYR A 53 2.18 6.27 -8.78
N GLY A 54 2.16 7.44 -9.43
CA GLY A 54 3.34 8.02 -10.05
C GLY A 54 4.51 8.30 -9.08
N GLY A 55 4.22 8.45 -7.78
CA GLY A 55 5.24 8.55 -6.73
C GLY A 55 5.97 7.22 -6.52
N THR A 56 5.24 6.11 -6.48
CA THR A 56 5.78 4.75 -6.37
C THR A 56 6.69 4.46 -7.56
N ARG A 57 6.23 4.73 -8.77
CA ARG A 57 7.05 4.56 -9.97
C ARG A 57 8.32 5.42 -9.92
N ARG A 58 8.19 6.67 -9.47
CA ARG A 58 9.33 7.58 -9.37
C ARG A 58 10.37 7.11 -8.36
N ILE A 59 9.97 6.64 -7.19
CA ILE A 59 10.93 6.16 -6.18
C ILE A 59 11.63 4.89 -6.66
N PHE A 60 10.91 3.96 -7.29
CA PHE A 60 11.50 2.74 -7.82
C PHE A 60 12.49 3.05 -8.95
N ASP A 61 12.06 3.77 -10.01
CA ASP A 61 12.86 3.99 -11.21
C ASP A 61 14.01 4.97 -11.03
N LYS A 62 13.88 5.96 -10.14
CA LYS A 62 14.83 7.08 -10.05
C LYS A 62 15.66 7.07 -8.76
N ILE A 63 15.26 6.34 -7.76
CA ILE A 63 15.96 6.30 -6.47
C ILE A 63 16.46 4.89 -6.19
N LYS A 64 15.56 3.90 -6.13
CA LYS A 64 15.94 2.55 -5.73
C LYS A 64 16.77 1.84 -6.78
N SER A 65 16.41 1.97 -8.05
CA SER A 65 17.21 1.42 -9.16
C SER A 65 18.62 1.99 -9.19
N VAL A 66 18.79 3.29 -8.94
CA VAL A 66 20.08 3.96 -9.00
C VAL A 66 20.93 3.74 -7.75
N ASN A 67 20.33 3.91 -6.56
CA ASN A 67 21.09 3.93 -5.31
C ASN A 67 21.29 2.54 -4.69
N GLN A 68 20.41 1.58 -5.02
CA GLN A 68 20.41 0.24 -4.43
C GLN A 68 20.56 -0.87 -5.48
N ASN A 69 20.77 -0.52 -6.76
CA ASN A 69 20.81 -1.47 -7.86
C ASN A 69 19.61 -2.41 -7.88
N VAL A 70 18.39 -1.83 -7.74
CA VAL A 70 17.14 -2.58 -7.80
C VAL A 70 16.63 -2.61 -9.23
N GLU A 71 16.38 -3.80 -9.75
CA GLU A 71 15.77 -4.00 -11.06
C GLU A 71 14.25 -3.97 -10.94
N ILE A 72 13.58 -3.16 -11.75
CA ILE A 72 12.12 -3.02 -11.70
C ILE A 72 11.50 -3.52 -12.99
N THR A 73 10.62 -4.49 -12.90
CA THR A 73 9.79 -4.95 -14.02
C THR A 73 8.33 -4.61 -13.76
N TYR A 74 7.68 -3.98 -14.74
CA TYR A 74 6.26 -3.64 -14.69
C TYR A 74 5.47 -4.60 -15.57
N ALA A 75 4.39 -5.19 -15.03
CA ALA A 75 3.52 -6.10 -15.76
C ALA A 75 2.05 -5.87 -15.38
N ASP A 76 1.13 -6.15 -16.29
CA ASP A 76 -0.30 -6.15 -15.99
C ASP A 76 -0.67 -7.40 -15.17
N LEU A 77 -0.64 -7.25 -13.84
CA LEU A 77 -0.95 -8.33 -12.91
C LEU A 77 -2.47 -8.63 -12.79
N SER A 78 -3.32 -7.83 -13.43
CA SER A 78 -4.77 -8.04 -13.45
C SER A 78 -5.19 -9.13 -14.45
N LYS A 79 -4.29 -9.57 -15.33
CA LYS A 79 -4.55 -10.54 -16.39
C LYS A 79 -3.74 -11.81 -16.24
N ASP A 80 -4.26 -12.91 -16.79
CA ASP A 80 -3.54 -14.18 -16.95
C ASP A 80 -2.65 -14.13 -18.19
N ASN A 81 -1.57 -13.33 -18.13
CA ASN A 81 -0.69 -13.05 -19.26
C ASN A 81 0.77 -13.48 -19.03
N ASN A 82 0.97 -14.52 -18.23
CA ASN A 82 2.30 -15.07 -17.94
C ASN A 82 3.25 -14.08 -17.22
N TRP A 83 2.71 -13.21 -16.36
CA TRP A 83 3.53 -12.29 -15.55
C TRP A 83 4.54 -13.04 -14.65
N GLN A 84 4.27 -14.30 -14.31
CA GLN A 84 5.19 -15.17 -13.55
C GLN A 84 6.54 -15.34 -14.26
N GLY A 85 6.59 -15.25 -15.59
CA GLY A 85 7.82 -15.30 -16.36
C GLY A 85 8.79 -14.13 -16.11
N HIS A 86 8.33 -13.09 -15.41
CA HIS A 86 9.16 -11.96 -14.97
C HIS A 86 9.78 -12.17 -13.57
N ILE A 87 9.41 -13.24 -12.87
CA ILE A 87 10.05 -13.60 -11.59
C ILE A 87 11.38 -14.28 -11.90
N ASN A 88 12.44 -13.81 -11.26
CA ASN A 88 13.79 -14.37 -11.36
C ASN A 88 14.36 -14.68 -9.97
N GLU A 89 15.57 -15.22 -9.91
CA GLU A 89 16.25 -15.62 -8.66
C GLU A 89 16.52 -14.44 -7.70
N ASN A 90 16.58 -13.22 -8.22
CA ASN A 90 16.81 -11.99 -7.43
C ASN A 90 15.50 -11.31 -7.01
N THR A 91 14.34 -11.83 -7.42
CA THR A 91 13.06 -11.22 -7.08
C THR A 91 12.77 -11.38 -5.58
N LYS A 92 12.65 -10.26 -4.87
CA LYS A 92 12.30 -10.22 -3.44
C LYS A 92 10.94 -9.64 -3.16
N MET A 93 10.36 -8.89 -4.09
CA MET A 93 9.08 -8.22 -3.87
C MET A 93 8.19 -8.27 -5.11
N ILE A 94 6.93 -8.56 -4.90
CA ILE A 94 5.86 -8.29 -5.86
C ILE A 94 5.03 -7.15 -5.29
N TRP A 95 4.98 -6.04 -6.04
CA TRP A 95 4.22 -4.85 -5.68
C TRP A 95 2.88 -4.82 -6.39
N VAL A 96 1.81 -4.82 -5.62
CA VAL A 96 0.43 -4.78 -6.09
C VAL A 96 -0.22 -3.49 -5.63
N GLU A 97 -0.83 -2.73 -6.53
CA GLU A 97 -1.72 -1.62 -6.20
C GLU A 97 -3.12 -1.96 -6.73
N THR A 98 -4.09 -2.15 -5.83
CA THR A 98 -5.43 -2.60 -6.21
C THR A 98 -6.50 -2.05 -5.26
N PRO A 99 -7.50 -1.29 -5.78
CA PRO A 99 -7.59 -0.78 -7.15
C PRO A 99 -6.41 0.11 -7.53
N SER A 100 -5.94 0.02 -8.78
CA SER A 100 -4.76 0.77 -9.25
C SER A 100 -5.05 2.26 -9.47
N ASN A 101 -4.01 3.08 -9.56
CA ASN A 101 -4.12 4.52 -9.82
C ASN A 101 -3.37 4.90 -11.12
N PRO A 102 -4.05 5.42 -12.16
CA PRO A 102 -5.42 5.94 -12.14
C PRO A 102 -6.50 5.02 -12.73
N LEU A 103 -6.15 3.84 -13.26
CA LEU A 103 -7.06 3.07 -14.13
C LEU A 103 -8.03 2.16 -13.36
N LEU A 104 -7.93 2.10 -12.03
CA LEU A 104 -8.77 1.26 -11.15
C LEU A 104 -8.77 -0.23 -11.54
N LYS A 105 -7.64 -0.74 -12.03
CA LYS A 105 -7.51 -2.17 -12.30
C LYS A 105 -7.62 -2.95 -10.99
N LEU A 106 -8.34 -4.07 -11.02
CA LEU A 106 -8.42 -4.98 -9.89
C LEU A 106 -7.45 -6.14 -10.08
N ILE A 107 -6.69 -6.46 -9.03
CA ILE A 107 -5.73 -7.56 -8.99
C ILE A 107 -6.11 -8.49 -7.85
N ASP A 108 -6.24 -9.77 -8.13
CA ASP A 108 -6.51 -10.80 -7.13
C ASP A 108 -5.24 -11.15 -6.37
N ILE A 109 -5.09 -10.62 -5.16
CA ILE A 109 -3.93 -10.81 -4.27
C ILE A 109 -3.75 -12.31 -3.94
N GLY A 110 -4.85 -13.01 -3.64
CA GLY A 110 -4.81 -14.43 -3.30
C GLY A 110 -4.33 -15.29 -4.47
N LYS A 111 -4.68 -14.92 -5.70
CA LYS A 111 -4.18 -15.57 -6.90
C LYS A 111 -2.69 -15.30 -7.11
N ILE A 112 -2.25 -14.05 -6.90
CA ILE A 112 -0.82 -13.69 -6.93
C ILE A 112 -0.05 -14.58 -5.94
N ARG A 113 -0.45 -14.60 -4.67
CA ARG A 113 0.24 -15.38 -3.64
C ARG A 113 0.33 -16.87 -3.95
N LYS A 114 -0.78 -17.47 -4.40
CA LYS A 114 -0.84 -18.90 -4.77
C LYS A 114 0.01 -19.25 -5.98
N SER A 115 0.30 -18.28 -6.84
CA SER A 115 1.10 -18.48 -8.06
C SER A 115 2.60 -18.36 -7.82
N ILE A 116 3.04 -18.04 -6.59
CA ILE A 116 4.44 -17.86 -6.21
C ILE A 116 4.88 -19.08 -5.41
N ASN A 117 5.86 -19.82 -5.93
CA ASN A 117 6.42 -21.01 -5.24
C ASN A 117 7.49 -20.62 -4.19
N ASN A 118 8.21 -19.50 -4.43
CA ASN A 118 9.26 -19.04 -3.52
C ASN A 118 8.65 -18.21 -2.39
N GLN A 119 8.73 -18.70 -1.16
CA GLN A 119 8.19 -18.05 0.03
C GLN A 119 9.04 -16.85 0.51
N ASP A 120 10.27 -16.71 0.02
CA ASP A 120 11.12 -15.54 0.33
C ASP A 120 10.69 -14.27 -0.43
N ILE A 121 9.84 -14.41 -1.43
CA ILE A 121 9.27 -13.28 -2.15
C ILE A 121 8.09 -12.71 -1.35
N ILE A 122 8.19 -11.46 -0.93
CA ILE A 122 7.10 -10.77 -0.25
C ILE A 122 6.10 -10.19 -1.25
N VAL A 123 4.81 -10.37 -0.98
CA VAL A 123 3.71 -9.71 -1.69
C VAL A 123 3.29 -8.48 -0.90
N VAL A 124 3.46 -7.32 -1.50
CA VAL A 124 3.14 -6.03 -0.90
C VAL A 124 1.94 -5.42 -1.60
N CYS A 125 0.93 -5.01 -0.86
CA CYS A 125 -0.23 -4.33 -1.40
C CYS A 125 -0.29 -2.87 -0.96
N ASP A 126 -0.34 -1.94 -1.90
CA ASP A 126 -0.79 -0.58 -1.64
C ASP A 126 -2.32 -0.57 -1.61
N ASN A 127 -2.88 -0.49 -0.41
CA ASN A 127 -4.31 -0.55 -0.13
C ASN A 127 -4.92 0.85 0.08
N THR A 128 -4.25 1.89 -0.42
CA THR A 128 -4.65 3.28 -0.19
C THR A 128 -6.06 3.57 -0.72
N PHE A 129 -6.42 3.05 -1.90
CA PHE A 129 -7.72 3.33 -2.53
C PHE A 129 -8.87 2.50 -1.95
N ALA A 130 -8.67 1.20 -1.79
CA ALA A 130 -9.70 0.36 -1.17
C ALA A 130 -9.93 0.71 0.29
N SER A 131 -8.88 1.04 1.01
CA SER A 131 -8.85 1.15 2.47
C SER A 131 -9.20 -0.17 3.20
N PRO A 132 -8.93 -0.28 4.50
CA PRO A 132 -9.29 -1.49 5.27
C PRO A 132 -10.79 -1.78 5.31
N TYR A 133 -11.61 -0.79 4.96
CA TYR A 133 -13.06 -0.95 4.90
C TYR A 133 -13.51 -1.85 3.73
N ASN A 134 -12.92 -1.67 2.54
CA ASN A 134 -13.31 -2.42 1.36
C ASN A 134 -12.45 -3.68 1.16
N GLN A 135 -11.21 -3.69 1.64
CA GLN A 135 -10.26 -4.76 1.40
C GLN A 135 -9.26 -4.88 2.54
N GLN A 136 -8.96 -6.10 2.97
CA GLN A 136 -7.89 -6.44 3.92
C GLN A 136 -6.89 -7.38 3.23
N PRO A 137 -5.83 -6.86 2.62
CA PRO A 137 -4.90 -7.65 1.80
C PRO A 137 -4.15 -8.73 2.57
N LEU A 138 -3.84 -8.53 3.86
CA LEU A 138 -3.18 -9.55 4.68
C LEU A 138 -4.01 -10.83 4.76
N ASN A 139 -5.33 -10.71 4.89
CA ASN A 139 -6.26 -11.85 4.90
C ASN A 139 -6.37 -12.53 3.52
N GLN A 140 -5.86 -11.90 2.47
CA GLN A 140 -5.82 -12.44 1.10
C GLN A 140 -4.45 -13.03 0.75
N GLY A 141 -3.48 -12.96 1.66
CA GLY A 141 -2.15 -13.54 1.48
C GLY A 141 -1.05 -12.54 1.09
N ALA A 142 -1.29 -11.23 1.24
CA ALA A 142 -0.19 -10.26 1.23
C ALA A 142 0.64 -10.39 2.50
N ASP A 143 1.95 -10.15 2.40
CA ASP A 143 2.88 -10.15 3.54
C ASP A 143 2.98 -8.76 4.17
N ALA A 144 2.71 -7.72 3.39
CA ALA A 144 2.73 -6.34 3.85
C ALA A 144 1.68 -5.49 3.14
N VAL A 145 1.13 -4.52 3.88
CA VAL A 145 0.16 -3.53 3.37
C VAL A 145 0.66 -2.13 3.61
N ILE A 146 0.59 -1.30 2.59
CA ILE A 146 0.96 0.12 2.66
C ILE A 146 -0.27 0.99 2.45
N HIS A 147 -0.30 2.11 3.17
CA HIS A 147 -1.26 3.18 2.98
C HIS A 147 -0.58 4.55 2.92
N SER A 148 -1.01 5.37 1.99
CA SER A 148 -0.95 6.81 2.19
C SER A 148 -2.12 7.20 3.11
N SER A 149 -1.84 7.36 4.41
CA SER A 149 -2.87 7.78 5.37
C SER A 149 -3.36 9.22 5.13
N THR A 150 -2.70 9.96 4.26
CA THR A 150 -3.14 11.23 3.69
C THR A 150 -4.51 11.14 3.01
N LYS A 151 -4.88 9.96 2.49
CA LYS A 151 -6.10 9.73 1.70
C LYS A 151 -7.27 9.34 2.61
N TYR A 152 -7.90 8.20 2.39
CA TYR A 152 -9.13 7.82 3.09
C TYR A 152 -8.98 7.59 4.60
N LEU A 153 -7.80 7.14 5.07
CA LEU A 153 -7.58 6.99 6.51
C LEU A 153 -7.66 8.35 7.24
N GLY A 154 -7.00 9.38 6.71
CA GLY A 154 -7.13 10.77 7.18
C GLY A 154 -8.48 11.38 6.80
N GLY A 155 -8.85 11.29 5.54
CA GLY A 155 -10.18 11.54 5.01
C GLY A 155 -10.63 13.01 4.91
N HIS A 156 -9.81 13.97 5.35
CA HIS A 156 -10.20 15.39 5.46
C HIS A 156 -9.23 16.33 4.74
N SER A 157 -8.22 15.82 4.03
CA SER A 157 -7.21 16.61 3.31
C SER A 157 -6.41 17.58 4.20
N ASP A 158 -6.24 17.24 5.46
CA ASP A 158 -5.65 18.09 6.51
C ASP A 158 -4.40 17.48 7.16
N ILE A 159 -4.03 16.24 6.80
CA ILE A 159 -2.83 15.54 7.27
C ILE A 159 -2.04 14.92 6.13
N ILE A 160 -0.75 14.73 6.35
CA ILE A 160 0.12 13.90 5.52
C ILE A 160 0.67 12.77 6.38
N GLY A 161 0.56 11.54 5.90
CA GLY A 161 1.08 10.40 6.64
C GLY A 161 1.14 9.13 5.82
N GLY A 162 1.83 8.14 6.37
CA GLY A 162 1.92 6.79 5.83
C GLY A 162 1.72 5.73 6.90
N ALA A 163 1.32 4.55 6.46
CA ALA A 163 1.25 3.36 7.29
C ALA A 163 1.84 2.17 6.54
N LEU A 164 2.48 1.30 7.30
CA LEU A 164 2.91 -0.02 6.85
C LEU A 164 2.49 -1.02 7.90
N VAL A 165 1.81 -2.08 7.49
CA VAL A 165 1.41 -3.19 8.36
C VAL A 165 1.96 -4.47 7.76
N ILE A 166 2.54 -5.32 8.61
CA ILE A 166 3.20 -6.57 8.23
C ILE A 166 2.61 -7.70 9.06
N ASN A 167 2.50 -8.86 8.46
CA ASN A 167 2.10 -10.08 9.14
C ASN A 167 3.21 -11.12 9.07
N ASP A 168 3.38 -11.88 10.17
CA ASP A 168 4.23 -13.09 10.27
C ASP A 168 5.70 -12.95 9.78
N ASN A 169 6.27 -11.73 9.91
CA ASN A 169 7.67 -11.51 9.53
C ASN A 169 8.39 -10.57 10.54
N PRO A 170 8.77 -11.08 11.72
CA PRO A 170 9.43 -10.27 12.76
C PRO A 170 10.80 -9.72 12.33
N GLU A 171 11.56 -10.47 11.48
CA GLU A 171 12.85 -10.00 11.00
C GLU A 171 12.70 -8.76 10.10
N LEU A 172 11.74 -8.77 9.19
CA LEU A 172 11.43 -7.60 8.35
C LEU A 172 10.92 -6.44 9.20
N ALA A 173 10.08 -6.72 10.20
CA ALA A 173 9.56 -5.72 11.12
C ALA A 173 10.68 -5.02 11.91
N ASP A 174 11.65 -5.76 12.42
CA ASP A 174 12.81 -5.20 13.13
C ASP A 174 13.69 -4.33 12.22
N LYS A 175 13.93 -4.76 10.98
CA LYS A 175 14.65 -3.96 9.98
C LYS A 175 13.94 -2.64 9.68
N ILE A 176 12.63 -2.68 9.49
CA ILE A 176 11.82 -1.49 9.21
C ILE A 176 11.82 -0.55 10.41
N LYS A 177 11.66 -1.07 11.62
CA LYS A 177 11.75 -0.29 12.86
C LYS A 177 13.10 0.42 13.01
N TYR A 178 14.18 -0.28 12.71
CA TYR A 178 15.51 0.30 12.73
C TYR A 178 15.66 1.42 11.70
N ILE A 179 15.26 1.18 10.45
CA ILE A 179 15.33 2.18 9.36
C ILE A 179 14.48 3.40 9.69
N GLN A 180 13.25 3.20 10.15
CA GLN A 180 12.35 4.28 10.54
C GLN A 180 13.00 5.20 11.58
N ASN A 181 13.62 4.60 12.61
CA ASN A 181 14.29 5.34 13.66
C ASN A 181 15.57 6.05 13.17
N ALA A 182 16.40 5.35 12.39
CA ALA A 182 17.68 5.87 11.91
C ALA A 182 17.49 7.02 10.90
N VAL A 183 16.51 6.93 10.03
CA VAL A 183 16.18 7.95 9.01
C VAL A 183 15.31 9.07 9.59
N GLY A 184 14.60 8.81 10.69
CA GLY A 184 13.71 9.78 11.33
C GLY A 184 12.42 10.04 10.58
N SER A 185 11.96 9.11 9.72
CA SER A 185 10.75 9.26 8.90
C SER A 185 9.46 9.01 9.69
N VAL A 186 9.33 9.62 10.86
CA VAL A 186 8.20 9.47 11.79
C VAL A 186 7.17 10.59 11.60
N PRO A 187 5.87 10.33 11.82
CA PRO A 187 4.84 11.37 11.78
C PRO A 187 4.92 12.27 13.02
N SER A 188 4.36 13.47 12.92
CA SER A 188 4.19 14.33 14.08
C SER A 188 3.15 13.76 15.07
N PRO A 189 3.25 14.06 16.38
CA PRO A 189 2.21 13.65 17.33
C PRO A 189 0.83 14.22 17.00
N PHE A 190 0.77 15.42 16.42
CA PHE A 190 -0.48 16.04 16.01
C PHE A 190 -1.14 15.27 14.85
N ASP A 191 -0.37 14.88 13.82
CA ASP A 191 -0.88 14.08 12.71
C ASP A 191 -1.35 12.71 13.19
N CYS A 192 -0.65 12.09 14.15
CA CYS A 192 -1.08 10.85 14.78
C CYS A 192 -2.44 11.00 15.48
N TYR A 193 -2.62 12.06 16.25
CA TYR A 193 -3.90 12.36 16.91
C TYR A 193 -5.02 12.56 15.91
N MET A 194 -4.79 13.36 14.88
CA MET A 194 -5.78 13.64 13.84
C MET A 194 -6.16 12.35 13.10
N LEU A 195 -5.20 11.49 12.82
CA LEU A 195 -5.44 10.22 12.13
C LEU A 195 -6.27 9.25 12.98
N VAL A 196 -5.93 9.05 14.26
CA VAL A 196 -6.71 8.21 15.19
C VAL A 196 -8.15 8.70 15.28
N ARG A 197 -8.36 10.02 15.35
CA ARG A 197 -9.68 10.63 15.33
C ARG A 197 -10.43 10.35 14.01
N SER A 198 -9.74 10.46 12.88
CA SER A 198 -10.32 10.32 11.54
C SER A 198 -10.72 8.88 11.20
N ILE A 199 -9.93 7.90 11.64
CA ILE A 199 -10.21 6.47 11.44
C ILE A 199 -11.59 6.07 12.03
N LYS A 200 -12.02 6.70 13.11
CA LYS A 200 -13.32 6.43 13.75
C LYS A 200 -14.53 6.68 12.82
N THR A 201 -14.35 7.46 11.77
CA THR A 201 -15.39 7.75 10.78
C THR A 201 -15.11 7.08 9.42
N LEU A 202 -14.08 6.22 9.33
CA LEU A 202 -13.70 5.60 8.07
C LEU A 202 -14.87 4.84 7.43
N ALA A 203 -15.55 3.99 8.18
CA ALA A 203 -16.64 3.15 7.67
C ALA A 203 -17.77 3.99 7.04
N VAL A 204 -18.29 4.99 7.77
CA VAL A 204 -19.39 5.84 7.26
C VAL A 204 -18.96 6.69 6.06
N ARG A 205 -17.68 7.11 6.00
CA ARG A 205 -17.15 7.86 4.87
C ARG A 205 -17.00 6.95 3.64
N MET A 206 -16.43 5.77 3.81
CA MET A 206 -16.23 4.82 2.72
C MET A 206 -17.55 4.31 2.16
N GLU A 207 -18.53 4.00 2.99
CA GLU A 207 -19.88 3.66 2.56
C GLU A 207 -20.47 4.77 1.66
N ARG A 208 -20.36 6.03 2.09
CA ARG A 208 -20.86 7.17 1.30
C ARG A 208 -20.07 7.34 0.00
N HIS A 209 -18.74 7.22 0.03
CA HIS A 209 -17.91 7.31 -1.17
C HIS A 209 -18.27 6.23 -2.18
N ASN A 210 -18.43 4.98 -1.75
CA ASN A 210 -18.79 3.86 -2.61
C ASN A 210 -20.17 4.10 -3.27
N ASN A 211 -21.18 4.49 -2.47
CA ASN A 211 -22.51 4.74 -2.99
C ASN A 211 -22.53 5.90 -3.99
N ASN A 212 -21.86 7.01 -3.68
CA ASN A 212 -21.78 8.17 -4.59
C ASN A 212 -21.04 7.82 -5.88
N ALA A 213 -19.93 7.08 -5.80
CA ALA A 213 -19.15 6.70 -6.98
C ALA A 213 -19.94 5.76 -7.89
N LEU A 214 -20.65 4.78 -7.31
CA LEU A 214 -21.50 3.86 -8.06
C LEU A 214 -22.66 4.60 -8.76
N GLU A 215 -23.31 5.56 -8.08
CA GLU A 215 -24.37 6.38 -8.65
C GLU A 215 -23.86 7.20 -9.84
N ILE A 216 -22.68 7.84 -9.69
CA ILE A 216 -22.04 8.61 -10.76
C ILE A 216 -21.65 7.70 -11.93
N ALA A 217 -21.06 6.53 -11.68
CA ALA A 217 -20.69 5.58 -12.73
C ALA A 217 -21.92 5.13 -13.52
N ASN A 218 -23.01 4.79 -12.82
CA ASN A 218 -24.29 4.42 -13.44
C ASN A 218 -24.93 5.56 -14.26
N TYR A 219 -24.82 6.78 -13.78
CA TYR A 219 -25.27 7.96 -14.52
C TYR A 219 -24.46 8.15 -15.81
N LEU A 220 -23.13 8.13 -15.68
CA LEU A 220 -22.22 8.34 -16.81
C LEU A 220 -22.32 7.25 -17.86
N SER A 221 -22.51 6.00 -17.46
CA SER A 221 -22.67 4.86 -18.39
C SER A 221 -23.88 4.98 -19.34
N LYS A 222 -24.88 5.79 -18.94
CA LYS A 222 -26.09 6.06 -19.74
C LYS A 222 -26.02 7.39 -20.49
N HIS A 223 -24.93 8.15 -20.31
CA HIS A 223 -24.83 9.49 -20.88
C HIS A 223 -24.37 9.44 -22.34
N ASN A 224 -25.09 10.11 -23.26
CA ASN A 224 -24.87 10.04 -24.70
C ASN A 224 -23.51 10.57 -25.22
N LYS A 225 -22.76 11.29 -24.38
CA LYS A 225 -21.41 11.80 -24.69
C LYS A 225 -20.29 10.93 -24.10
N ILE A 226 -20.60 9.84 -23.40
CA ILE A 226 -19.64 8.94 -22.77
C ILE A 226 -19.69 7.60 -23.50
N ASN A 227 -18.56 7.16 -24.01
CA ASN A 227 -18.47 5.87 -24.70
C ASN A 227 -18.29 4.70 -23.73
N ASN A 228 -17.42 4.88 -22.72
CA ASN A 228 -17.11 3.83 -21.74
C ASN A 228 -16.93 4.44 -20.35
N VAL A 229 -17.32 3.69 -19.33
CA VAL A 229 -17.04 3.98 -17.92
C VAL A 229 -16.31 2.78 -17.35
N PHE A 230 -15.13 3.02 -16.77
CA PHE A 230 -14.34 2.01 -16.08
C PHE A 230 -14.45 2.28 -14.58
N TYR A 231 -15.18 1.43 -13.88
CA TYR A 231 -15.41 1.49 -12.44
C TYR A 231 -15.53 0.06 -11.90
N PRO A 232 -14.79 -0.31 -10.82
CA PRO A 232 -14.82 -1.65 -10.23
C PRO A 232 -16.14 -1.97 -9.51
#